data_c2931bca97798d502b8bf180752b4d3d
#
_entry.id   c2931bca97798d502b8bf180752b4d3d
#
_cell.length_a   1.000
_cell.length_b   1.000
_cell.length_c   1.000
_cell.angle_alpha   90.00
_cell.angle_beta   90.00
_cell.angle_gamma   90.00
#
_symmetry.space_group_name_H-M   'P 1'
#
loop_
_entity.id
_entity.type
_entity.pdbx_description
1 polymer ?
#
loop_
_entity_poly.entity_id
_entity_poly.type
_entity_poly.pdbx_seq_one_letter_code
_entity_poly.pdbx_strand_id
1 'polypeptide(L)'
;CKFCQIYGLTETTGPFTCLPFEHHVDEKLLSCGRPMFGARAKVTGANDEDLPPGEIGEICYRGESLMVGYWARPEATADVTRGDWFHSGDAGYMDKDGFIFIKDRIKDMILSGSENVYPAEIEAVLASHPDIVECAVIGIPDKKWGETVKAVVVKRQGSTLTEATLIEWARDKMAGFKRPRSVDFIDKLPRNASGKLLKRTLREPYWQGLQRRVN
;
A
#
# COMPACT_ATOMS: atom_id res chain seq x y z
N CYS A 1 -20.44 -19.75 -10.09
CA CYS A 1 -19.01 -19.75 -10.40
C CYS A 1 -18.23 -19.68 -9.09
N LYS A 2 -17.21 -20.53 -8.91
CA LYS A 2 -16.31 -20.45 -7.77
C LYS A 2 -15.21 -19.45 -8.12
N PHE A 3 -15.02 -18.45 -7.26
CA PHE A 3 -14.01 -17.40 -7.40
C PHE A 3 -12.77 -17.75 -6.58
N CYS A 4 -11.59 -17.43 -7.10
CA CYS A 4 -10.30 -17.60 -6.44
C CYS A 4 -9.57 -16.26 -6.54
N GLN A 5 -9.14 -15.69 -5.40
CA GLN A 5 -8.30 -14.51 -5.43
C GLN A 5 -6.84 -14.92 -5.47
N ILE A 6 -6.07 -14.28 -6.33
CA ILE A 6 -4.64 -14.51 -6.47
C ILE A 6 -3.88 -13.19 -6.31
N TYR A 7 -2.67 -13.27 -5.76
CA TYR A 7 -1.74 -12.16 -5.70
C TYR A 7 -0.38 -12.61 -6.20
N GLY A 8 0.31 -11.73 -6.88
CA GLY A 8 1.66 -11.92 -7.38
C GLY A 8 2.20 -10.64 -8.01
N LEU A 9 3.45 -10.70 -8.37
CA LEU A 9 4.21 -9.61 -8.98
C LEU A 9 4.82 -10.13 -10.29
N THR A 10 5.30 -9.24 -11.14
CA THR A 10 6.11 -9.63 -12.31
C THR A 10 7.35 -10.43 -11.87
N GLU A 11 7.93 -10.02 -10.77
CA GLU A 11 9.10 -10.64 -10.15
C GLU A 11 8.84 -12.05 -9.60
N THR A 12 7.57 -12.40 -9.35
CA THR A 12 7.16 -13.75 -8.94
C THR A 12 6.70 -14.62 -10.12
N THR A 13 6.86 -14.13 -11.35
CA THR A 13 6.49 -14.82 -12.62
C THR A 13 5.00 -15.22 -12.64
N GLY A 14 4.16 -14.48 -11.93
CA GLY A 14 2.71 -14.72 -11.84
C GLY A 14 2.21 -14.86 -10.40
N PRO A 15 1.13 -15.63 -10.18
CA PRO A 15 0.53 -15.80 -8.87
C PRO A 15 1.50 -16.44 -7.88
N PHE A 16 1.62 -15.85 -6.72
CA PHE A 16 2.45 -16.35 -5.62
C PHE A 16 1.61 -16.84 -4.44
N THR A 17 0.46 -16.17 -4.20
CA THR A 17 -0.51 -16.60 -3.20
C THR A 17 -1.87 -16.84 -3.83
N CYS A 18 -2.67 -17.64 -3.16
CA CYS A 18 -4.04 -17.93 -3.55
C CYS A 18 -4.96 -17.97 -2.33
N LEU A 19 -6.12 -17.31 -2.44
CA LEU A 19 -7.25 -17.47 -1.55
C LEU A 19 -8.29 -18.34 -2.26
N PRO A 20 -8.38 -19.64 -1.96
CA PRO A 20 -9.37 -20.53 -2.54
C PRO A 20 -10.79 -20.16 -2.14
N PHE A 21 -11.77 -20.53 -2.94
CA PHE A 21 -13.18 -20.23 -2.73
C PHE A 21 -13.67 -20.60 -1.31
N GLU A 22 -13.21 -21.72 -0.78
CA GLU A 22 -13.60 -22.24 0.54
C GLU A 22 -13.20 -21.33 1.69
N HIS A 23 -12.22 -20.46 1.47
CA HIS A 23 -11.71 -19.49 2.45
C HIS A 23 -12.21 -18.07 2.23
N HIS A 24 -13.19 -17.85 1.30
CA HIS A 24 -13.85 -16.55 1.14
C HIS A 24 -14.90 -16.32 2.23
N VAL A 25 -14.47 -16.36 3.47
CA VAL A 25 -15.32 -16.20 4.67
C VAL A 25 -14.69 -15.20 5.63
N ASP A 26 -15.54 -14.45 6.32
CA ASP A 26 -15.14 -13.53 7.39
C ASP A 26 -13.93 -12.64 7.06
N GLU A 27 -13.01 -12.54 8.00
CA GLU A 27 -11.81 -11.71 7.86
C GLU A 27 -10.85 -12.20 6.75
N LYS A 28 -10.92 -13.49 6.37
CA LYS A 28 -10.04 -14.06 5.32
C LYS A 28 -10.32 -13.43 3.93
N LEU A 29 -11.51 -12.88 3.70
CA LEU A 29 -11.85 -12.12 2.49
C LEU A 29 -10.90 -10.95 2.22
N LEU A 30 -10.28 -10.39 3.27
CA LEU A 30 -9.35 -9.26 3.15
C LEU A 30 -7.91 -9.72 2.88
N SER A 31 -7.65 -11.04 2.88
CA SER A 31 -6.33 -11.59 2.62
C SER A 31 -6.10 -11.80 1.12
N CYS A 32 -4.85 -11.81 0.70
CA CYS A 32 -4.45 -12.29 -0.61
C CYS A 32 -4.22 -13.82 -0.65
N GLY A 33 -4.63 -14.53 0.41
CA GLY A 33 -4.50 -15.97 0.54
C GLY A 33 -3.18 -16.42 1.15
N ARG A 34 -2.85 -17.69 0.93
CA ARG A 34 -1.60 -18.34 1.40
C ARG A 34 -0.66 -18.60 0.24
N PRO A 35 0.66 -18.73 0.51
CA PRO A 35 1.62 -19.15 -0.52
C PRO A 35 1.18 -20.42 -1.24
N MET A 36 1.34 -20.43 -2.55
CA MET A 36 1.04 -21.59 -3.39
C MET A 36 2.08 -22.70 -3.20
N PHE A 37 1.83 -23.86 -3.78
CA PHE A 37 2.76 -24.99 -3.72
C PHE A 37 4.16 -24.59 -4.22
N GLY A 38 5.20 -24.94 -3.44
CA GLY A 38 6.60 -24.59 -3.74
C GLY A 38 6.99 -23.15 -3.36
N ALA A 39 6.04 -22.33 -2.94
CA ALA A 39 6.27 -20.96 -2.49
C ALA A 39 6.30 -20.86 -0.95
N ARG A 40 7.11 -19.93 -0.43
CA ARG A 40 7.17 -19.58 0.98
C ARG A 40 7.07 -18.07 1.14
N ALA A 41 6.44 -17.63 2.20
CA ALA A 41 6.40 -16.23 2.58
C ALA A 41 6.76 -16.06 4.05
N LYS A 42 7.29 -14.89 4.37
CA LYS A 42 7.47 -14.40 5.73
C LYS A 42 7.22 -12.91 5.79
N VAL A 43 7.08 -12.37 6.98
CA VAL A 43 7.01 -10.93 7.22
C VAL A 43 8.26 -10.54 7.99
N THR A 44 8.95 -9.47 7.55
CA THR A 44 10.19 -9.01 8.18
C THR A 44 10.07 -7.60 8.69
N GLY A 45 10.77 -7.31 9.77
CA GLY A 45 10.97 -5.97 10.30
C GLY A 45 12.04 -5.19 9.53
N ALA A 46 12.39 -4.02 10.07
CA ALA A 46 13.32 -3.09 9.42
C ALA A 46 14.78 -3.59 9.30
N ASN A 47 15.16 -4.56 10.13
CA ASN A 47 16.49 -5.16 10.12
C ASN A 47 16.48 -6.59 9.53
N ASP A 48 15.48 -6.90 8.71
CA ASP A 48 15.24 -8.23 8.10
C ASP A 48 14.97 -9.36 9.13
N GLU A 49 14.68 -9.02 10.39
CA GLU A 49 14.23 -9.99 11.41
C GLU A 49 12.84 -10.53 11.11
N ASP A 50 12.61 -11.80 11.35
CA ASP A 50 11.30 -12.44 11.16
C ASP A 50 10.32 -11.95 12.23
N LEU A 51 9.16 -11.45 11.80
CA LEU A 51 8.11 -10.98 12.70
C LEU A 51 7.09 -12.08 13.01
N PRO A 52 6.57 -12.11 14.24
CA PRO A 52 5.52 -13.05 14.64
C PRO A 52 4.20 -12.77 13.90
N PRO A 53 3.28 -13.77 13.84
CA PRO A 53 1.98 -13.60 13.22
C PRO A 53 1.20 -12.42 13.78
N GLY A 54 0.64 -11.61 12.87
CA GLY A 54 -0.15 -10.42 13.18
C GLY A 54 0.63 -9.11 13.22
N GLU A 55 1.95 -9.16 13.30
CA GLU A 55 2.78 -7.95 13.22
C GLU A 55 2.99 -7.50 11.78
N ILE A 56 2.97 -6.17 11.58
CA ILE A 56 3.10 -5.57 10.26
C ILE A 56 4.57 -5.30 9.94
N GLY A 57 5.01 -5.81 8.79
CA GLY A 57 6.34 -5.60 8.24
C GLY A 57 6.35 -5.72 6.74
N GLU A 58 7.53 -5.90 6.13
CA GLU A 58 7.67 -6.19 4.71
C GLU A 58 7.34 -7.66 4.42
N ILE A 59 6.52 -7.89 3.40
CA ILE A 59 6.21 -9.24 2.94
C ILE A 59 7.33 -9.72 2.02
N CYS A 60 8.00 -10.79 2.41
CA CYS A 60 9.09 -11.39 1.66
C CYS A 60 8.68 -12.76 1.12
N TYR A 61 9.16 -13.07 -0.09
CA TYR A 61 8.83 -14.30 -0.80
C TYR A 61 10.07 -15.12 -1.14
N ARG A 62 9.92 -16.45 -1.15
CA ARG A 62 10.93 -17.40 -1.62
C ARG A 62 10.26 -18.53 -2.38
N GLY A 63 10.78 -18.88 -3.56
CA GLY A 63 10.28 -19.97 -4.38
C GLY A 63 10.95 -20.02 -5.74
N GLU A 64 10.75 -21.12 -6.46
CA GLU A 64 11.36 -21.34 -7.78
C GLU A 64 10.79 -20.43 -8.89
N SER A 65 9.61 -19.84 -8.65
CA SER A 65 8.97 -18.91 -9.57
C SER A 65 9.51 -17.48 -9.50
N LEU A 66 10.44 -17.20 -8.60
CA LEU A 66 11.05 -15.86 -8.52
C LEU A 66 11.94 -15.61 -9.73
N MET A 67 11.94 -14.36 -10.20
CA MET A 67 12.83 -13.91 -11.25
C MET A 67 14.30 -14.16 -10.88
N VAL A 68 15.15 -14.36 -11.88
CA VAL A 68 16.61 -14.43 -11.69
C VAL A 68 17.18 -13.04 -11.35
N GLY A 69 16.57 -11.98 -11.86
CA GLY A 69 16.95 -10.60 -11.61
C GLY A 69 16.43 -9.63 -12.67
N TYR A 70 16.68 -8.36 -12.44
CA TYR A 70 16.37 -7.29 -13.40
C TYR A 70 17.46 -7.24 -14.50
N TRP A 71 17.03 -7.21 -15.75
CA TRP A 71 17.94 -7.18 -16.91
C TRP A 71 18.91 -6.00 -16.85
N ALA A 72 20.22 -6.30 -16.89
CA ALA A 72 21.30 -5.32 -16.81
C ALA A 72 21.26 -4.36 -15.60
N ARG A 73 20.62 -4.79 -14.48
CA ARG A 73 20.49 -4.00 -13.25
C ARG A 73 20.83 -4.83 -12.01
N PRO A 74 22.08 -5.24 -11.83
CA PRO A 74 22.48 -6.11 -10.72
C PRO A 74 22.28 -5.45 -9.34
N GLU A 75 22.51 -4.14 -9.23
CA GLU A 75 22.29 -3.40 -7.98
C GLU A 75 20.81 -3.42 -7.58
N ALA A 76 19.90 -3.08 -8.51
CA ALA A 76 18.47 -3.13 -8.25
C ALA A 76 17.98 -4.55 -7.91
N THR A 77 18.65 -5.59 -8.45
CA THR A 77 18.36 -6.98 -8.10
C THR A 77 18.82 -7.27 -6.67
N ALA A 78 20.04 -6.84 -6.30
CA ALA A 78 20.56 -7.02 -4.94
C ALA A 78 19.71 -6.30 -3.88
N ASP A 79 19.18 -5.12 -4.21
CA ASP A 79 18.31 -4.34 -3.31
C ASP A 79 17.04 -5.09 -2.92
N VAL A 80 16.49 -5.89 -3.84
CA VAL A 80 15.24 -6.65 -3.61
C VAL A 80 15.45 -8.12 -3.27
N THR A 81 16.69 -8.62 -3.31
CA THR A 81 17.01 -10.02 -2.98
C THR A 81 18.03 -10.06 -1.85
N ARG A 82 17.60 -10.38 -0.66
CA ARG A 82 18.45 -10.46 0.52
C ARG A 82 18.26 -11.83 1.20
N GLY A 83 19.35 -12.55 1.47
CA GLY A 83 19.32 -13.85 2.18
C GLY A 83 18.39 -14.88 1.53
N ASP A 84 18.39 -15.01 0.20
CA ASP A 84 17.49 -15.88 -0.59
C ASP A 84 16.00 -15.48 -0.54
N TRP A 85 15.65 -14.33 -0.01
CA TRP A 85 14.30 -13.80 0.02
C TRP A 85 14.14 -12.60 -0.90
N PHE A 86 13.07 -12.63 -1.67
CA PHE A 86 12.65 -11.49 -2.48
C PHE A 86 11.80 -10.55 -1.61
N HIS A 87 12.21 -9.31 -1.51
CA HIS A 87 11.56 -8.23 -0.79
C HIS A 87 10.56 -7.53 -1.71
N SER A 88 9.27 -7.70 -1.43
CA SER A 88 8.21 -7.25 -2.35
C SER A 88 8.01 -5.74 -2.38
N GLY A 89 8.44 -5.04 -1.34
CA GLY A 89 8.10 -3.65 -1.08
C GLY A 89 6.64 -3.45 -0.67
N ASP A 90 5.91 -4.52 -0.35
CA ASP A 90 4.55 -4.47 0.18
C ASP A 90 4.56 -4.64 1.69
N ALA A 91 3.93 -3.71 2.41
CA ALA A 91 3.70 -3.80 3.84
C ALA A 91 2.46 -4.63 4.12
N GLY A 92 2.53 -5.50 5.12
CA GLY A 92 1.41 -6.32 5.53
C GLY A 92 1.75 -7.23 6.70
N TYR A 93 0.89 -8.15 7.01
CA TYR A 93 1.10 -9.15 8.05
C TYR A 93 0.63 -10.54 7.58
N MET A 94 1.10 -11.55 8.25
CA MET A 94 0.63 -12.92 8.09
C MET A 94 -0.05 -13.37 9.38
N ASP A 95 -1.22 -13.98 9.29
CA ASP A 95 -1.88 -14.52 10.47
C ASP A 95 -1.30 -15.91 10.85
N LYS A 96 -1.76 -16.46 11.99
CA LYS A 96 -1.35 -17.79 12.47
C LYS A 96 -1.74 -18.95 11.56
N ASP A 97 -2.66 -18.75 10.66
CA ASP A 97 -3.08 -19.74 9.68
C ASP A 97 -2.31 -19.61 8.37
N GLY A 98 -1.38 -18.65 8.26
CA GLY A 98 -0.54 -18.40 7.10
C GLY A 98 -1.20 -17.57 6.00
N PHE A 99 -2.34 -16.90 6.27
CA PHE A 99 -2.96 -15.97 5.34
C PHE A 99 -2.26 -14.62 5.38
N ILE A 100 -2.00 -14.03 4.22
CA ILE A 100 -1.28 -12.78 4.06
C ILE A 100 -2.27 -11.65 3.80
N PHE A 101 -2.11 -10.55 4.55
CA PHE A 101 -2.94 -9.35 4.48
C PHE A 101 -2.06 -8.18 4.08
N ILE A 102 -2.21 -7.71 2.85
CA ILE A 102 -1.47 -6.57 2.33
C ILE A 102 -2.13 -5.28 2.84
N LYS A 103 -1.34 -4.36 3.36
CA LYS A 103 -1.80 -3.04 3.83
C LYS A 103 -1.56 -1.96 2.79
N ASP A 104 -0.33 -1.86 2.27
CA ASP A 104 0.04 -0.87 1.24
C ASP A 104 1.44 -1.17 0.70
N ARG A 105 1.93 -0.33 -0.20
CA ARG A 105 3.35 -0.29 -0.59
C ARG A 105 4.17 0.45 0.47
N ILE A 106 5.32 -0.11 0.86
CA ILE A 106 6.23 0.55 1.83
C ILE A 106 6.59 1.96 1.39
N LYS A 107 6.94 2.14 0.10
CA LYS A 107 7.28 3.44 -0.47
C LYS A 107 6.15 4.48 -0.46
N ASP A 108 4.91 4.04 -0.29
CA ASP A 108 3.74 4.93 -0.24
C ASP A 108 3.27 5.20 1.19
N MET A 109 3.77 4.42 2.16
CA MET A 109 3.52 4.63 3.60
C MET A 109 3.91 6.05 4.02
N ILE A 110 3.17 6.65 4.91
CA ILE A 110 3.38 8.00 5.44
C ILE A 110 3.88 7.88 6.88
N LEU A 111 5.02 8.48 7.17
CA LEU A 111 5.58 8.55 8.52
C LEU A 111 5.13 9.84 9.20
N SER A 112 3.99 9.79 9.90
CA SER A 112 3.47 10.95 10.64
C SER A 112 3.84 10.86 12.13
N GLY A 113 4.92 11.53 12.50
CA GLY A 113 5.52 11.38 13.83
C GLY A 113 6.15 10.00 14.00
N SER A 114 5.65 9.22 14.95
CA SER A 114 6.05 7.82 15.18
C SER A 114 5.10 6.79 14.55
N GLU A 115 4.06 7.26 13.87
CA GLU A 115 3.00 6.39 13.36
C GLU A 115 3.18 6.06 11.87
N ASN A 116 3.07 4.79 11.53
CA ASN A 116 2.98 4.32 10.15
C ASN A 116 1.55 4.44 9.66
N VAL A 117 1.31 5.33 8.71
CA VAL A 117 0.01 5.54 8.10
C VAL A 117 -0.01 4.93 6.70
N TYR A 118 -0.96 4.06 6.45
CA TYR A 118 -1.13 3.36 5.19
C TYR A 118 -2.21 4.06 4.34
N PRO A 119 -1.82 4.73 3.25
CA PRO A 119 -2.75 5.46 2.37
C PRO A 119 -3.97 4.66 1.92
N ALA A 120 -3.81 3.38 1.59
CA ALA A 120 -4.90 2.54 1.10
C ALA A 120 -6.09 2.44 2.08
N GLU A 121 -5.83 2.42 3.40
CA GLU A 121 -6.87 2.40 4.41
C GLU A 121 -7.69 3.70 4.40
N ILE A 122 -7.02 4.84 4.24
CA ILE A 122 -7.66 6.14 4.18
C ILE A 122 -8.43 6.31 2.88
N GLU A 123 -7.82 5.89 1.76
CA GLU A 123 -8.44 5.89 0.43
C GLU A 123 -9.74 5.08 0.42
N ALA A 124 -9.76 3.91 1.05
CA ALA A 124 -10.95 3.08 1.17
C ALA A 124 -12.09 3.80 1.92
N VAL A 125 -11.76 4.52 3.00
CA VAL A 125 -12.73 5.34 3.73
C VAL A 125 -13.21 6.50 2.88
N LEU A 126 -12.30 7.27 2.28
CA LEU A 126 -12.68 8.45 1.47
C LEU A 126 -13.50 8.06 0.23
N ALA A 127 -13.20 6.93 -0.39
CA ALA A 127 -13.96 6.42 -1.54
C ALA A 127 -15.44 6.09 -1.21
N SER A 128 -15.79 5.93 0.07
CA SER A 128 -17.19 5.75 0.49
C SER A 128 -18.00 7.05 0.54
N HIS A 129 -17.36 8.21 0.33
CA HIS A 129 -18.04 9.49 0.27
C HIS A 129 -18.81 9.63 -1.07
N PRO A 130 -20.11 10.00 -1.07
CA PRO A 130 -20.94 10.01 -2.29
C PRO A 130 -20.44 10.98 -3.38
N ASP A 131 -19.75 12.06 -2.99
CA ASP A 131 -19.24 13.07 -3.91
C ASP A 131 -17.82 12.81 -4.42
N ILE A 132 -17.19 11.70 -4.02
CA ILE A 132 -15.86 11.33 -4.49
C ILE A 132 -15.97 10.31 -5.62
N VAL A 133 -15.30 10.58 -6.74
CA VAL A 133 -15.17 9.66 -7.86
C VAL A 133 -13.91 8.82 -7.69
N GLU A 134 -12.80 9.47 -7.40
CA GLU A 134 -11.51 8.85 -7.15
C GLU A 134 -10.74 9.65 -6.08
N CYS A 135 -9.88 9.00 -5.33
CA CYS A 135 -8.96 9.68 -4.43
C CYS A 135 -7.61 8.97 -4.38
N ALA A 136 -6.61 9.74 -4.02
CA ALA A 136 -5.29 9.26 -3.67
C ALA A 136 -4.84 9.94 -2.38
N VAL A 137 -4.14 9.21 -1.53
CA VAL A 137 -3.57 9.76 -0.29
C VAL A 137 -2.06 9.71 -0.37
N ILE A 138 -1.43 10.82 -0.03
CA ILE A 138 0.02 11.01 -0.08
C ILE A 138 0.55 11.65 1.20
N GLY A 139 1.82 11.38 1.52
CA GLY A 139 2.55 12.10 2.55
C GLY A 139 3.18 13.36 1.99
N ILE A 140 2.98 14.48 2.65
CA ILE A 140 3.65 15.76 2.35
C ILE A 140 4.49 16.19 3.54
N PRO A 141 5.53 17.02 3.34
CA PRO A 141 6.40 17.48 4.43
C PRO A 141 5.62 18.25 5.50
N ASP A 142 5.93 17.96 6.76
CA ASP A 142 5.40 18.68 7.91
C ASP A 142 6.51 18.96 8.92
N LYS A 143 6.61 20.20 9.42
CA LYS A 143 7.68 20.63 10.34
C LYS A 143 7.64 19.92 11.69
N LYS A 144 6.44 19.55 12.17
CA LYS A 144 6.23 18.93 13.48
C LYS A 144 6.28 17.41 13.42
N TRP A 145 5.66 16.85 12.39
CA TRP A 145 5.43 15.40 12.28
C TRP A 145 6.34 14.69 11.28
N GLY A 146 7.20 15.44 10.55
CA GLY A 146 8.00 14.92 9.45
C GLY A 146 7.16 14.82 8.17
N GLU A 147 6.13 13.99 8.20
CA GLU A 147 5.12 13.91 7.14
C GLU A 147 3.72 14.12 7.72
N THR A 148 2.82 14.61 6.88
CA THR A 148 1.39 14.68 7.18
C THR A 148 0.55 14.17 6.03
N VAL A 149 -0.66 13.73 6.33
CA VAL A 149 -1.58 13.12 5.38
C VAL A 149 -2.26 14.19 4.53
N LYS A 150 -2.13 14.07 3.21
CA LYS A 150 -2.86 14.86 2.22
C LYS A 150 -3.72 13.96 1.35
N ALA A 151 -5.00 14.31 1.17
CA ALA A 151 -5.85 13.68 0.18
C ALA A 151 -5.83 14.47 -1.14
N VAL A 152 -5.77 13.77 -2.26
CA VAL A 152 -5.96 14.33 -3.61
C VAL A 152 -7.21 13.68 -4.19
N VAL A 153 -8.22 14.48 -4.50
CA VAL A 153 -9.58 14.02 -4.73
C VAL A 153 -10.11 14.49 -6.08
N VAL A 154 -10.71 13.58 -6.82
CA VAL A 154 -11.54 13.87 -7.99
C VAL A 154 -13.00 13.89 -7.53
N LYS A 155 -13.62 15.06 -7.59
CA LYS A 155 -15.02 15.26 -7.21
C LYS A 155 -15.98 14.80 -8.31
N ARG A 156 -17.17 14.40 -7.89
CA ARG A 156 -18.30 14.23 -8.81
C ARG A 156 -18.69 15.59 -9.42
N GLN A 157 -19.05 15.59 -10.67
CA GLN A 157 -19.51 16.82 -11.36
C GLN A 157 -20.70 17.45 -10.61
N GLY A 158 -20.63 18.76 -10.39
CA GLY A 158 -21.63 19.50 -9.64
C GLY A 158 -21.53 19.41 -8.11
N SER A 159 -20.55 18.67 -7.57
CA SER A 159 -20.36 18.58 -6.12
C SER A 159 -19.87 19.89 -5.52
N THR A 160 -20.46 20.27 -4.39
CA THR A 160 -20.05 21.41 -3.56
C THR A 160 -19.07 21.03 -2.46
N LEU A 161 -18.55 19.79 -2.47
CA LEU A 161 -17.59 19.30 -1.49
C LEU A 161 -16.37 20.22 -1.38
N THR A 162 -16.06 20.63 -0.15
CA THR A 162 -14.90 21.46 0.18
C THR A 162 -13.90 20.66 1.02
N GLU A 163 -12.67 21.16 1.13
CA GLU A 163 -11.66 20.60 2.02
C GLU A 163 -12.19 20.47 3.46
N ALA A 164 -12.76 21.55 4.01
CA ALA A 164 -13.25 21.58 5.38
C ALA A 164 -14.36 20.54 5.62
N THR A 165 -15.32 20.42 4.69
CA THR A 165 -16.43 19.47 4.82
C THR A 165 -15.95 18.01 4.70
N LEU A 166 -14.97 17.73 3.86
CA LEU A 166 -14.42 16.39 3.72
C LEU A 166 -13.60 15.99 4.97
N ILE A 167 -12.77 16.90 5.48
CA ILE A 167 -11.99 16.63 6.70
C ILE A 167 -12.92 16.40 7.90
N GLU A 168 -13.99 17.18 8.02
CA GLU A 168 -14.98 17.00 9.07
C GLU A 168 -15.74 15.67 8.92
N TRP A 169 -16.18 15.33 7.71
CA TRP A 169 -16.83 14.06 7.43
C TRP A 169 -15.96 12.83 7.78
N ALA A 170 -14.63 12.96 7.64
CA ALA A 170 -13.69 11.90 7.96
C ALA A 170 -13.40 11.78 9.48
N ARG A 171 -13.87 12.73 10.30
CA ARG A 171 -13.52 12.83 11.73
C ARG A 171 -13.85 11.57 12.52
N ASP A 172 -15.05 11.05 12.36
CA ASP A 172 -15.55 9.90 13.12
C ASP A 172 -15.31 8.56 12.42
N LYS A 173 -14.64 8.57 11.27
CA LYS A 173 -14.42 7.38 10.43
C LYS A 173 -13.00 6.83 10.50
N MET A 174 -12.07 7.61 11.04
CA MET A 174 -10.67 7.21 11.19
C MET A 174 -9.99 7.92 12.35
N ALA A 175 -8.91 7.30 12.85
CA ALA A 175 -8.09 7.89 13.91
C ALA A 175 -7.51 9.26 13.48
N GLY A 176 -7.32 10.16 14.45
CA GLY A 176 -6.93 11.54 14.19
C GLY A 176 -5.60 11.70 13.43
N PHE A 177 -4.63 10.81 13.64
CA PHE A 177 -3.34 10.82 12.94
C PHE A 177 -3.44 10.32 11.48
N LYS A 178 -4.47 9.53 11.14
CA LYS A 178 -4.76 9.05 9.78
C LYS A 178 -5.55 10.06 8.96
N ARG A 179 -6.27 10.97 9.61
CA ARG A 179 -7.13 11.93 8.94
C ARG A 179 -6.33 12.91 8.08
N PRO A 180 -6.75 13.15 6.82
CA PRO A 180 -6.14 14.17 5.99
C PRO A 180 -6.15 15.54 6.69
N ARG A 181 -5.02 16.22 6.66
CA ARG A 181 -4.89 17.59 7.18
C ARG A 181 -5.07 18.63 6.07
N SER A 182 -5.01 18.19 4.83
CA SER A 182 -5.30 19.03 3.66
C SER A 182 -5.85 18.19 2.51
N VAL A 183 -6.62 18.82 1.64
CA VAL A 183 -7.24 18.21 0.48
C VAL A 183 -7.00 19.06 -0.75
N ASP A 184 -6.49 18.46 -1.82
CA ASP A 184 -6.47 19.10 -3.13
C ASP A 184 -7.55 18.45 -4.02
N PHE A 185 -8.24 19.29 -4.77
CA PHE A 185 -9.19 18.83 -5.78
C PHE A 185 -8.58 18.97 -7.17
N ILE A 186 -8.63 17.90 -7.94
CA ILE A 186 -8.11 17.84 -9.31
C ILE A 186 -9.12 17.18 -10.24
N ASP A 187 -8.97 17.40 -11.53
CA ASP A 187 -9.89 16.84 -12.54
C ASP A 187 -9.62 15.35 -12.79
N LYS A 188 -8.36 14.89 -12.67
CA LYS A 188 -7.96 13.52 -12.97
C LYS A 188 -6.70 13.12 -12.22
N LEU A 189 -6.68 11.90 -11.65
CA LEU A 189 -5.48 11.31 -11.06
C LEU A 189 -4.47 10.87 -12.15
N PRO A 190 -3.16 11.13 -11.96
CA PRO A 190 -2.12 10.71 -12.91
C PRO A 190 -1.98 9.19 -12.92
N ARG A 191 -1.97 8.60 -14.11
CA ARG A 191 -1.81 7.16 -14.33
C ARG A 191 -0.76 6.90 -15.40
N ASN A 192 -0.08 5.76 -15.30
CA ASN A 192 0.78 5.27 -16.38
C ASN A 192 -0.04 4.65 -17.53
N ALA A 193 0.64 4.20 -18.57
CA ALA A 193 0.00 3.57 -19.75
C ALA A 193 -0.82 2.30 -19.41
N SER A 194 -0.46 1.59 -18.34
CA SER A 194 -1.20 0.42 -17.85
C SER A 194 -2.35 0.76 -16.90
N GLY A 195 -2.66 2.05 -16.69
CA GLY A 195 -3.73 2.51 -15.81
C GLY A 195 -3.35 2.60 -14.32
N LYS A 196 -2.11 2.28 -13.94
CA LYS A 196 -1.67 2.32 -12.53
C LYS A 196 -1.49 3.76 -12.06
N LEU A 197 -2.05 4.08 -10.90
CA LEU A 197 -1.92 5.38 -10.24
C LEU A 197 -0.45 5.72 -9.94
N LEU A 198 -0.05 6.94 -10.26
CA LEU A 198 1.30 7.47 -10.06
C LEU A 198 1.34 8.40 -8.84
N LYS A 199 1.28 7.85 -7.62
CA LYS A 199 1.37 8.62 -6.36
C LYS A 199 2.64 9.47 -6.28
N ARG A 200 3.75 9.01 -6.89
CA ARG A 200 4.99 9.77 -6.97
C ARG A 200 4.78 11.14 -7.62
N THR A 201 4.11 11.19 -8.76
CA THR A 201 3.81 12.44 -9.48
C THR A 201 2.99 13.40 -8.64
N LEU A 202 2.06 12.90 -7.81
CA LEU A 202 1.29 13.72 -6.89
C LEU A 202 2.13 14.28 -5.74
N ARG A 203 3.16 13.55 -5.30
CA ARG A 203 4.05 13.96 -4.20
C ARG A 203 5.13 14.95 -4.62
N GLU A 204 5.70 14.78 -5.81
CA GLU A 204 6.87 15.55 -6.29
C GLU A 204 6.79 17.05 -6.04
N PRO A 205 5.66 17.76 -6.27
CA PRO A 205 5.58 19.20 -6.05
C PRO A 205 5.85 19.64 -4.61
N TYR A 206 5.53 18.79 -3.63
CA TYR A 206 5.68 19.10 -2.21
C TYR A 206 7.07 18.75 -1.66
N TRP A 207 7.82 17.88 -2.34
CA TRP A 207 9.13 17.38 -1.90
C TRP A 207 10.31 18.02 -2.61
N GLN A 208 10.10 19.07 -3.41
CA GLN A 208 11.18 19.77 -4.11
C GLN A 208 12.22 20.31 -3.13
N GLY A 209 13.49 19.85 -3.28
CA GLY A 209 14.60 20.23 -2.40
C GLY A 209 14.62 19.57 -1.01
N LEU A 210 13.72 18.62 -0.76
CA LEU A 210 13.64 17.87 0.49
C LEU A 210 13.85 16.38 0.24
N GLN A 211 14.44 15.68 1.24
CA GLN A 211 14.53 14.22 1.21
C GLN A 211 13.39 13.61 2.04
N ARG A 212 12.76 12.58 1.48
CA ARG A 212 11.76 11.79 2.17
C ARG A 212 12.44 10.67 2.98
N ARG A 213 11.91 10.36 4.18
CA ARG A 213 12.45 9.29 5.04
C ARG A 213 12.06 7.88 4.56
N VAL A 214 10.95 7.76 3.86
CA VAL A 214 10.49 6.50 3.25
C VAL A 214 10.82 6.57 1.76
N ASN A 215 11.64 5.67 1.29
CA ASN A 215 12.05 5.55 -0.12
C ASN A 215 11.18 4.54 -0.86
#